data_5d24fdbdc50e57f098446453838dcadb
#
_entry.id   5d24fdbdc50e57f098446453838dcadb
#
_cell.length_a   1.000
_cell.length_b   1.000
_cell.length_c   1.000
_cell.angle_alpha   90.00
_cell.angle_beta   90.00
_cell.angle_gamma   90.00
#
_symmetry.space_group_name_H-M   'P 1'
#
loop_
_entity.id
_entity.type
_entity.pdbx_description
1 polymer ?
#
loop_
_entity_poly.entity_id
_entity_poly.type
_entity_poly.pdbx_seq_one_letter_code
_entity_poly.pdbx_strand_id
1 'polypeptide(L)'
;QFRSLDPTLSPRPPVGAEFRSAFESLLGQLFAHQYPAHPEFDTEIKPAVIRKIWPEVQKAIEAPGQRGLVQDTGVRKLVRSVVNPCQLGQMAETHLLIEPHWQSHFSQSHARDGGGAITVAKLRQWIDLPKPMGLPLELQNLIILAFAASTSRRFTMRGGPFEPSVDSMPDELELREQSLPNAVDWELALQRASSLFGLTLGQTLNAANVGKLVDEVKQKVAEKRDAVTRLVVHVRDRAGRYAAGAAGARQQ
;
A
#
# COMPACT_ATOMS: atom_id res chain seq x y z
N GLN A 1 18.10 7.11 45.13
CA GLN A 1 17.44 8.21 44.46
C GLN A 1 17.65 8.05 42.95
N PHE A 2 16.58 7.87 42.18
CA PHE A 2 16.68 7.77 40.72
C PHE A 2 16.70 9.18 40.11
N ARG A 3 17.59 9.41 39.16
CA ARG A 3 17.73 10.69 38.45
C ARG A 3 17.70 10.44 36.97
N SER A 4 16.81 11.12 36.26
CA SER A 4 16.77 11.06 34.81
C SER A 4 17.93 11.85 34.19
N LEU A 5 18.48 11.36 33.10
CA LEU A 5 19.41 12.11 32.24
C LEU A 5 18.63 13.08 31.32
N ASP A 6 17.34 12.79 31.07
CA ASP A 6 16.44 13.70 30.36
C ASP A 6 15.91 14.73 31.34
N PRO A 7 16.20 16.05 31.19
CA PRO A 7 15.77 17.09 32.09
C PRO A 7 14.25 17.31 32.11
N THR A 8 13.54 16.83 31.10
CA THR A 8 12.09 16.96 30.97
C THR A 8 11.32 15.83 31.64
N LEU A 9 12.00 14.72 31.97
CA LEU A 9 11.42 13.57 32.67
C LEU A 9 11.69 13.65 34.18
N SER A 10 10.63 13.78 35.00
CA SER A 10 10.65 13.61 36.43
C SER A 10 10.12 12.23 36.81
N PRO A 11 10.99 11.21 36.98
CA PRO A 11 10.54 9.86 37.25
C PRO A 11 9.92 9.73 38.63
N ARG A 12 8.76 9.06 38.70
CA ARG A 12 8.15 8.65 39.94
C ARG A 12 8.95 7.48 40.55
N PRO A 13 8.93 7.29 41.87
CA PRO A 13 9.53 6.12 42.48
C PRO A 13 9.04 4.85 41.78
N PRO A 14 9.96 3.93 41.44
CA PRO A 14 9.56 2.70 40.72
C PRO A 14 8.69 1.82 41.65
N VAL A 15 7.74 1.14 41.05
CA VAL A 15 6.90 0.15 41.71
C VAL A 15 7.55 -1.23 41.57
N GLY A 16 7.68 -1.94 42.69
CA GLY A 16 8.23 -3.29 42.73
C GLY A 16 9.32 -3.46 43.79
N ALA A 17 9.35 -4.60 44.46
CA ALA A 17 10.33 -4.94 45.49
C ALA A 17 11.65 -5.45 44.87
N GLU A 18 11.59 -5.96 43.65
CA GLU A 18 12.73 -6.52 42.94
C GLU A 18 13.32 -5.54 41.93
N PHE A 19 14.62 -5.61 41.71
CA PHE A 19 15.34 -4.74 40.77
C PHE A 19 14.71 -4.77 39.36
N ARG A 20 14.35 -5.96 38.89
CA ARG A 20 13.72 -6.13 37.57
C ARG A 20 12.41 -5.36 37.45
N SER A 21 11.49 -5.53 38.41
CA SER A 21 10.20 -4.86 38.42
C SER A 21 10.37 -3.34 38.52
N ALA A 22 11.30 -2.87 39.36
CA ALA A 22 11.63 -1.46 39.50
C ALA A 22 12.19 -0.89 38.18
N PHE A 23 13.05 -1.62 37.50
CA PHE A 23 13.62 -1.23 36.21
C PHE A 23 12.56 -1.18 35.09
N GLU A 24 11.70 -2.20 35.00
CA GLU A 24 10.57 -2.24 34.06
C GLU A 24 9.61 -1.06 34.29
N SER A 25 9.33 -0.71 35.56
CA SER A 25 8.51 0.47 35.91
C SER A 25 9.14 1.78 35.45
N LEU A 26 10.44 1.95 35.58
CA LEU A 26 11.16 3.14 35.11
C LEU A 26 11.23 3.20 33.59
N LEU A 27 11.47 2.08 32.93
CA LEU A 27 11.43 1.99 31.46
C LEU A 27 10.04 2.35 30.92
N GLY A 28 8.97 1.86 31.55
CA GLY A 28 7.60 2.21 31.20
C GLY A 28 7.33 3.72 31.30
N GLN A 29 7.84 4.37 32.36
CA GLN A 29 7.70 5.82 32.50
C GLN A 29 8.49 6.58 31.44
N LEU A 30 9.73 6.16 31.14
CA LEU A 30 10.54 6.75 30.08
C LEU A 30 9.87 6.58 28.71
N PHE A 31 9.37 5.37 28.42
CA PHE A 31 8.69 5.08 27.18
C PHE A 31 7.42 5.91 27.00
N ALA A 32 6.57 6.00 28.02
CA ALA A 32 5.36 6.83 28.00
C ALA A 32 5.67 8.33 27.84
N HIS A 33 6.80 8.79 28.38
CA HIS A 33 7.26 10.15 28.20
C HIS A 33 7.74 10.43 26.77
N GLN A 34 8.53 9.49 26.22
CA GLN A 34 9.11 9.62 24.89
C GLN A 34 8.08 9.40 23.77
N TYR A 35 7.12 8.49 24.01
CA TYR A 35 6.08 8.11 23.03
C TYR A 35 4.67 8.25 23.61
N PRO A 36 4.23 9.49 23.88
CA PRO A 36 2.96 9.74 24.58
C PRO A 36 1.72 9.37 23.76
N ALA A 37 1.86 9.09 22.47
CA ALA A 37 0.78 8.63 21.60
C ALA A 37 0.92 7.14 21.22
N HIS A 38 1.82 6.38 21.88
CA HIS A 38 1.97 4.96 21.62
C HIS A 38 0.66 4.21 21.91
N PRO A 39 0.16 3.40 20.96
CA PRO A 39 -1.02 2.60 21.19
C PRO A 39 -0.80 1.54 22.27
N GLU A 40 -1.81 1.28 23.08
CA GLU A 40 -1.79 0.19 24.04
C GLU A 40 -2.12 -1.12 23.34
N PHE A 41 -1.19 -2.08 23.37
CA PHE A 41 -1.37 -3.41 22.85
C PHE A 41 -1.50 -4.41 23.99
N ASP A 42 -2.54 -5.24 23.95
CA ASP A 42 -2.77 -6.29 24.97
C ASP A 42 -1.68 -7.38 24.94
N THR A 43 -1.01 -7.55 23.83
CA THR A 43 0.02 -8.58 23.61
C THR A 43 1.15 -8.04 22.75
N GLU A 44 2.32 -8.67 22.82
CA GLU A 44 3.43 -8.39 21.94
C GLU A 44 3.06 -8.62 20.47
N ILE A 45 3.22 -7.59 19.64
CA ILE A 45 2.95 -7.67 18.20
C ILE A 45 4.22 -8.06 17.45
N LYS A 46 4.24 -9.29 16.94
CA LYS A 46 5.36 -9.82 16.13
C LYS A 46 5.14 -9.56 14.64
N PRO A 47 6.20 -9.39 13.82
CA PRO A 47 6.08 -9.19 12.37
C PRO A 47 5.23 -10.26 11.67
N ALA A 48 5.28 -11.51 12.14
CA ALA A 48 4.45 -12.61 11.62
C ALA A 48 2.94 -12.37 11.77
N VAL A 49 2.52 -11.69 12.83
CA VAL A 49 1.11 -11.30 13.04
C VAL A 49 0.71 -10.28 11.98
N ILE A 50 1.54 -9.27 11.74
CA ILE A 50 1.28 -8.20 10.77
C ILE A 50 1.15 -8.78 9.36
N ARG A 51 2.07 -9.68 8.96
CA ARG A 51 1.98 -10.41 7.69
C ARG A 51 0.69 -11.19 7.54
N LYS A 52 0.23 -11.82 8.62
CA LYS A 52 -0.99 -12.63 8.61
C LYS A 52 -2.27 -11.80 8.50
N ILE A 53 -2.30 -10.61 9.08
CA ILE A 53 -3.50 -9.75 9.05
C ILE A 53 -3.58 -8.86 7.81
N TRP A 54 -2.45 -8.53 7.16
CA TRP A 54 -2.43 -7.64 6.01
C TRP A 54 -3.42 -8.05 4.89
N PRO A 55 -3.50 -9.32 4.45
CA PRO A 55 -4.48 -9.73 3.44
C PRO A 55 -5.93 -9.45 3.82
N GLU A 56 -6.29 -9.55 5.10
CA GLU A 56 -7.65 -9.26 5.55
C GLU A 56 -7.92 -7.75 5.61
N VAL A 57 -6.92 -6.95 5.98
CA VAL A 57 -6.99 -5.49 5.92
C VAL A 57 -7.16 -5.03 4.47
N GLN A 58 -6.36 -5.55 3.55
CA GLN A 58 -6.46 -5.26 2.12
C GLN A 58 -7.82 -5.62 1.55
N LYS A 59 -8.32 -6.81 1.86
CA LYS A 59 -9.65 -7.26 1.46
C LYS A 59 -10.76 -6.33 1.96
N ALA A 60 -10.65 -5.86 3.21
CA ALA A 60 -11.62 -4.92 3.77
C ALA A 60 -11.58 -3.56 3.06
N ILE A 61 -10.38 -3.06 2.71
CA ILE A 61 -10.22 -1.80 1.95
C ILE A 61 -10.84 -1.91 0.56
N GLU A 62 -10.65 -3.05 -0.13
CA GLU A 62 -11.15 -3.29 -1.49
C GLU A 62 -12.66 -3.62 -1.53
N ALA A 63 -13.25 -3.98 -0.39
CA ALA A 63 -14.67 -4.31 -0.31
C ALA A 63 -15.57 -3.06 -0.37
N PRO A 64 -16.80 -3.18 -0.88
CA PRO A 64 -17.77 -2.09 -0.88
C PRO A 64 -17.99 -1.52 0.52
N GLY A 65 -17.89 -0.19 0.64
CA GLY A 65 -18.00 0.51 1.92
C GLY A 65 -16.85 0.25 2.88
N GLN A 66 -15.71 -0.25 2.38
CA GLN A 66 -14.51 -0.57 3.17
C GLN A 66 -14.81 -1.51 4.36
N ARG A 67 -15.65 -2.51 4.10
CA ARG A 67 -16.12 -3.48 5.09
C ARG A 67 -15.87 -4.91 4.61
N GLY A 68 -14.90 -5.60 5.22
CA GLY A 68 -14.51 -6.96 4.88
C GLY A 68 -14.97 -8.00 5.92
N LEU A 69 -15.47 -9.16 5.46
CA LEU A 69 -15.78 -10.30 6.32
C LEU A 69 -14.48 -11.07 6.62
N VAL A 70 -14.16 -11.25 7.92
CA VAL A 70 -13.05 -12.08 8.39
C VAL A 70 -13.61 -13.37 8.96
N GLN A 71 -13.47 -14.47 8.24
CA GLN A 71 -14.10 -15.75 8.60
C GLN A 71 -13.43 -16.43 9.81
N ASP A 72 -12.10 -16.48 9.83
CA ASP A 72 -11.32 -17.16 10.86
C ASP A 72 -11.35 -16.42 12.20
N THR A 73 -11.78 -17.11 13.26
CA THR A 73 -11.88 -16.53 14.61
C THR A 73 -10.51 -16.18 15.20
N GLY A 74 -9.48 -16.96 14.89
CA GLY A 74 -8.11 -16.69 15.33
C GLY A 74 -7.55 -15.43 14.65
N VAL A 75 -7.81 -15.30 13.34
CA VAL A 75 -7.41 -14.10 12.59
C VAL A 75 -8.17 -12.86 13.07
N ARG A 76 -9.48 -12.96 13.40
CA ARG A 76 -10.24 -11.84 13.99
C ARG A 76 -9.61 -11.31 15.27
N LYS A 77 -9.15 -12.20 16.15
CA LYS A 77 -8.44 -11.78 17.38
C LYS A 77 -7.15 -11.02 17.07
N LEU A 78 -6.37 -11.51 16.10
CA LEU A 78 -5.13 -10.86 15.66
C LEU A 78 -5.42 -9.50 14.99
N VAL A 79 -6.43 -9.44 14.13
CA VAL A 79 -6.85 -8.17 13.50
C VAL A 79 -7.24 -7.16 14.57
N ARG A 80 -8.07 -7.57 15.55
CA ARG A 80 -8.51 -6.69 16.63
C ARG A 80 -7.33 -6.18 17.47
N SER A 81 -6.37 -7.04 17.81
CA SER A 81 -5.23 -6.64 18.64
C SER A 81 -4.26 -5.68 17.97
N VAL A 82 -4.33 -5.51 16.63
CA VAL A 82 -3.45 -4.60 15.88
C VAL A 82 -4.22 -3.43 15.28
N VAL A 83 -5.29 -3.72 14.55
CA VAL A 83 -6.00 -2.71 13.73
C VAL A 83 -6.71 -1.68 14.61
N ASN A 84 -7.35 -2.12 15.72
CA ASN A 84 -8.05 -1.21 16.62
C ASN A 84 -7.08 -0.24 17.33
N PRO A 85 -6.02 -0.71 18.02
CA PRO A 85 -5.06 0.20 18.66
C PRO A 85 -4.35 1.14 17.67
N CYS A 86 -4.04 0.65 16.45
CA CYS A 86 -3.41 1.46 15.41
C CYS A 86 -4.38 2.42 14.69
N GLN A 87 -5.65 2.49 15.10
CA GLN A 87 -6.67 3.37 14.47
C GLN A 87 -6.80 3.18 12.95
N LEU A 88 -6.52 1.96 12.47
CA LEU A 88 -6.73 1.59 11.07
C LEU A 88 -8.19 1.25 10.78
N GLY A 89 -8.92 0.83 11.81
CA GLY A 89 -10.31 0.42 11.71
C GLY A 89 -10.79 -0.31 12.95
N GLN A 90 -12.00 -0.84 12.88
CA GLN A 90 -12.62 -1.59 13.95
C GLN A 90 -12.96 -3.02 13.52
N MET A 91 -12.40 -4.01 14.24
CA MET A 91 -12.81 -5.39 14.11
C MET A 91 -14.02 -5.64 15.01
N ALA A 92 -15.23 -5.67 14.40
CA ALA A 92 -16.47 -6.08 15.05
C ALA A 92 -16.50 -7.61 15.30
N GLU A 93 -17.69 -8.22 15.43
CA GLU A 93 -17.77 -9.68 15.64
C GLU A 93 -17.19 -10.48 14.48
N THR A 94 -17.56 -10.12 13.24
CA THR A 94 -17.16 -10.85 12.02
C THR A 94 -16.62 -9.96 10.93
N HIS A 95 -16.85 -8.65 10.99
CA HIS A 95 -16.46 -7.71 9.95
C HIS A 95 -15.41 -6.72 10.43
N LEU A 96 -14.43 -6.49 9.59
CA LEU A 96 -13.47 -5.41 9.74
C LEU A 96 -13.99 -4.18 8.97
N LEU A 97 -14.17 -3.07 9.68
CA LEU A 97 -14.43 -1.76 9.09
C LEU A 97 -13.13 -0.95 9.10
N ILE A 98 -12.77 -0.43 7.95
CA ILE A 98 -11.62 0.48 7.83
C ILE A 98 -12.08 1.90 8.18
N GLU A 99 -11.32 2.59 9.01
CA GLU A 99 -11.60 3.96 9.42
C GLU A 99 -10.80 4.98 8.63
N PRO A 100 -11.33 6.19 8.38
CA PRO A 100 -10.66 7.21 7.58
C PRO A 100 -9.59 8.00 8.37
N HIS A 101 -9.24 7.56 9.58
CA HIS A 101 -8.30 8.27 10.46
C HIS A 101 -7.00 8.62 9.75
N TRP A 102 -6.28 7.62 9.21
CA TRP A 102 -5.00 7.84 8.55
C TRP A 102 -5.11 8.57 7.22
N GLN A 103 -6.22 8.38 6.49
CA GLN A 103 -6.48 9.15 5.26
C GLN A 103 -6.58 10.65 5.58
N SER A 104 -7.36 10.98 6.60
CA SER A 104 -7.55 12.36 7.06
C SER A 104 -6.25 12.95 7.62
N HIS A 105 -5.55 12.18 8.46
CA HIS A 105 -4.31 12.60 9.09
C HIS A 105 -3.21 12.92 8.07
N PHE A 106 -2.95 12.01 7.13
CA PHE A 106 -1.93 12.22 6.09
C PHE A 106 -2.31 13.32 5.10
N SER A 107 -3.60 13.45 4.74
CA SER A 107 -4.06 14.53 3.88
C SER A 107 -3.87 15.91 4.53
N GLN A 108 -4.17 16.04 5.82
CA GLN A 108 -3.94 17.27 6.57
C GLN A 108 -2.44 17.56 6.73
N SER A 109 -1.63 16.56 7.03
CA SER A 109 -0.18 16.71 7.18
C SER A 109 0.47 17.11 5.85
N HIS A 110 0.03 16.50 4.74
CA HIS A 110 0.48 16.86 3.39
C HIS A 110 0.14 18.32 3.02
N ALA A 111 -1.07 18.76 3.36
CA ALA A 111 -1.48 20.15 3.13
C ALA A 111 -0.64 21.15 3.96
N ARG A 112 -0.33 20.80 5.22
CA ARG A 112 0.53 21.62 6.10
C ARG A 112 2.00 21.70 5.60
N ASP A 113 2.48 20.62 4.99
CA ASP A 113 3.85 20.49 4.45
C ASP A 113 4.02 21.21 3.09
N GLY A 114 3.01 21.95 2.64
CA GLY A 114 3.03 22.70 1.39
C GLY A 114 2.80 21.87 0.13
N GLY A 115 2.37 20.62 0.26
CA GLY A 115 2.12 19.72 -0.87
C GLY A 115 3.42 19.09 -1.44
N GLY A 116 3.35 18.65 -2.69
CA GLY A 116 4.48 18.01 -3.38
C GLY A 116 4.43 16.48 -3.33
N ALA A 117 5.56 15.82 -3.60
CA ALA A 117 5.61 14.35 -3.59
C ALA A 117 5.41 13.78 -2.18
N ILE A 118 4.54 12.79 -2.07
CA ILE A 118 4.36 12.02 -0.85
C ILE A 118 5.35 10.87 -0.88
N THR A 119 6.32 10.87 0.04
CA THR A 119 7.29 9.80 0.21
C THR A 119 7.02 8.99 1.46
N VAL A 120 7.53 7.76 1.51
CA VAL A 120 7.45 6.90 2.71
C VAL A 120 8.11 7.57 3.90
N ALA A 121 9.27 8.22 3.69
CA ALA A 121 9.95 9.00 4.73
C ALA A 121 9.04 10.08 5.36
N LYS A 122 8.32 10.84 4.54
CA LYS A 122 7.35 11.84 5.03
C LYS A 122 6.19 11.21 5.79
N LEU A 123 5.63 10.11 5.27
CA LEU A 123 4.53 9.42 5.95
C LEU A 123 4.96 8.92 7.33
N ARG A 124 6.19 8.39 7.48
CA ARG A 124 6.74 8.00 8.78
C ARG A 124 6.89 9.17 9.74
N GLN A 125 7.37 10.32 9.24
CA GLN A 125 7.42 11.54 10.04
C GLN A 125 6.02 12.00 10.49
N TRP A 126 5.03 11.90 9.60
CA TRP A 126 3.66 12.31 9.92
C TRP A 126 2.96 11.33 10.88
N ILE A 127 3.32 10.03 10.89
CA ILE A 127 2.83 9.07 11.90
C ILE A 127 3.15 9.56 13.32
N ASP A 128 4.31 10.15 13.51
CA ASP A 128 4.77 10.66 14.81
C ASP A 128 4.30 12.11 15.13
N LEU A 129 3.36 12.64 14.36
CA LEU A 129 2.76 13.95 14.60
C LEU A 129 1.29 13.83 15.04
N PRO A 130 0.80 14.75 15.91
CA PRO A 130 1.53 15.81 16.63
C PRO A 130 2.34 15.31 17.82
N LYS A 131 2.21 14.04 18.16
CA LYS A 131 2.92 13.40 19.29
C LYS A 131 3.53 12.09 18.80
N PRO A 132 4.78 11.78 19.19
CA PRO A 132 5.43 10.57 18.75
C PRO A 132 4.68 9.31 19.24
N MET A 133 4.50 8.38 18.31
CA MET A 133 3.89 7.07 18.59
C MET A 133 4.95 5.99 18.83
N GLY A 134 6.15 6.12 18.26
CA GLY A 134 7.22 5.15 18.44
C GLY A 134 6.86 3.75 17.93
N LEU A 135 6.12 3.66 16.82
CA LEU A 135 5.70 2.38 16.25
C LEU A 135 6.88 1.66 15.58
N PRO A 136 7.01 0.32 15.73
CA PRO A 136 7.91 -0.48 14.92
C PRO A 136 7.68 -0.28 13.43
N LEU A 137 8.75 -0.48 12.63
CA LEU A 137 8.70 -0.25 11.17
C LEU A 137 7.61 -1.06 10.47
N GLU A 138 7.37 -2.28 10.91
CA GLU A 138 6.34 -3.16 10.32
C GLU A 138 4.92 -2.64 10.55
N LEU A 139 4.65 -2.01 11.70
CA LEU A 139 3.36 -1.36 11.97
C LEU A 139 3.22 -0.06 11.16
N GLN A 140 4.29 0.73 11.05
CA GLN A 140 4.31 1.90 10.18
C GLN A 140 4.06 1.50 8.72
N ASN A 141 4.70 0.42 8.25
CA ASN A 141 4.52 -0.12 6.90
C ASN A 141 3.07 -0.58 6.67
N LEU A 142 2.45 -1.24 7.66
CA LEU A 142 1.04 -1.63 7.58
C LEU A 142 0.12 -0.40 7.41
N ILE A 143 0.34 0.65 8.18
CA ILE A 143 -0.43 1.90 8.10
C ILE A 143 -0.27 2.55 6.72
N ILE A 144 0.96 2.61 6.22
CA ILE A 144 1.28 3.22 4.92
C ILE A 144 0.68 2.41 3.76
N LEU A 145 0.74 1.07 3.82
CA LEU A 145 0.10 0.19 2.84
C LEU A 145 -1.41 0.37 2.84
N ALA A 146 -2.03 0.42 4.02
CA ALA A 146 -3.47 0.65 4.15
C ALA A 146 -3.88 2.02 3.60
N PHE A 147 -3.10 3.07 3.86
CA PHE A 147 -3.32 4.39 3.30
C PHE A 147 -3.22 4.39 1.77
N ALA A 148 -2.16 3.81 1.21
CA ALA A 148 -1.96 3.74 -0.23
C ALA A 148 -3.11 3.01 -0.93
N ALA A 149 -3.54 1.85 -0.38
CA ALA A 149 -4.65 1.08 -0.93
C ALA A 149 -5.98 1.84 -0.85
N SER A 150 -6.28 2.46 0.30
CA SER A 150 -7.55 3.17 0.53
C SER A 150 -7.67 4.49 -0.25
N THR A 151 -6.55 5.07 -0.69
CA THR A 151 -6.52 6.31 -1.48
C THR A 151 -6.15 6.09 -2.96
N SER A 152 -6.18 4.84 -3.42
CA SER A 152 -5.83 4.47 -4.80
C SER A 152 -4.48 5.00 -5.25
N ARG A 153 -3.46 4.83 -4.41
CA ARG A 153 -2.08 5.22 -4.69
C ARG A 153 -1.23 4.00 -4.96
N ARG A 154 -0.29 4.13 -5.88
CA ARG A 154 0.75 3.12 -6.14
C ARG A 154 2.11 3.63 -5.70
N PHE A 155 2.97 2.69 -5.34
CA PHE A 155 4.35 3.00 -5.00
C PHE A 155 5.22 3.01 -6.25
N THR A 156 6.13 3.98 -6.28
CA THR A 156 7.13 4.10 -7.35
C THR A 156 8.50 4.35 -6.74
N MET A 157 9.53 3.77 -7.35
CA MET A 157 10.92 4.03 -7.02
C MET A 157 11.62 4.54 -8.28
N ARG A 158 12.21 5.74 -8.20
CA ARG A 158 12.90 6.38 -9.34
C ARG A 158 12.06 6.38 -10.63
N GLY A 159 10.75 6.58 -10.49
CA GLY A 159 9.81 6.61 -11.61
C GLY A 159 9.31 5.23 -12.10
N GLY A 160 9.93 4.13 -11.68
CA GLY A 160 9.45 2.76 -11.95
C GLY A 160 8.47 2.25 -10.89
N PRO A 161 7.61 1.25 -11.22
CA PRO A 161 6.72 0.63 -10.25
C PRO A 161 7.53 -0.12 -9.19
N PHE A 162 7.01 -0.13 -7.96
CA PHE A 162 7.58 -0.88 -6.84
C PHE A 162 6.46 -1.50 -6.00
N GLU A 163 6.61 -2.74 -5.58
CA GLU A 163 5.68 -3.43 -4.70
C GLU A 163 6.31 -3.59 -3.30
N PRO A 164 5.99 -2.69 -2.35
CA PRO A 164 6.48 -2.83 -0.97
C PRO A 164 5.73 -3.91 -0.22
N SER A 165 6.33 -4.37 0.87
CA SER A 165 5.71 -5.30 1.81
C SER A 165 5.74 -4.76 3.23
N VAL A 166 5.05 -5.43 4.16
CA VAL A 166 5.13 -5.10 5.59
C VAL A 166 6.54 -5.21 6.15
N ASP A 167 7.38 -6.08 5.59
CA ASP A 167 8.76 -6.31 6.05
C ASP A 167 9.78 -5.39 5.35
N SER A 168 9.43 -4.84 4.17
CA SER A 168 10.38 -4.06 3.37
C SER A 168 9.68 -2.92 2.65
N MET A 169 10.00 -1.71 3.07
CA MET A 169 9.47 -0.48 2.48
C MET A 169 10.52 0.64 2.58
N PRO A 170 11.33 0.84 1.52
CA PRO A 170 12.32 1.92 1.47
C PRO A 170 11.71 3.32 1.64
N ASP A 171 12.44 4.20 2.30
CA ASP A 171 12.03 5.57 2.59
C ASP A 171 11.89 6.45 1.34
N GLU A 172 12.64 6.12 0.28
CA GLU A 172 12.67 6.84 -0.99
C GLU A 172 11.46 6.56 -1.89
N LEU A 173 10.60 5.62 -1.52
CA LEU A 173 9.40 5.33 -2.29
C LEU A 173 8.47 6.54 -2.30
N GLU A 174 7.98 6.85 -3.50
CA GLU A 174 6.95 7.86 -3.71
C GLU A 174 5.59 7.19 -3.89
N LEU A 175 4.54 7.78 -3.32
CA LEU A 175 3.16 7.41 -3.54
C LEU A 175 2.56 8.31 -4.60
N ARG A 176 2.11 7.73 -5.71
CA ARG A 176 1.46 8.44 -6.81
C ARG A 176 0.00 8.01 -6.94
N GLU A 177 -0.87 8.98 -7.16
CA GLU A 177 -2.26 8.70 -7.45
C GLU A 177 -2.40 7.89 -8.74
N GLN A 178 -3.28 6.91 -8.71
CA GLN A 178 -3.63 6.07 -9.84
C GLN A 178 -5.13 6.19 -10.08
N SER A 179 -5.51 6.82 -11.20
CA SER A 179 -6.91 6.83 -11.63
C SER A 179 -7.38 5.39 -11.86
N LEU A 180 -8.49 5.04 -11.25
CA LEU A 180 -9.14 3.75 -11.47
C LEU A 180 -10.18 3.88 -12.58
N PRO A 181 -10.21 2.95 -13.56
CA PRO A 181 -11.32 2.85 -14.51
C PRO A 181 -12.59 2.37 -13.77
N ASN A 182 -13.72 2.40 -14.44
CA ASN A 182 -14.90 1.68 -13.94
C ASN A 182 -14.72 0.15 -14.09
N ALA A 183 -15.55 -0.62 -13.38
CA ALA A 183 -15.44 -2.08 -13.36
C ALA A 183 -15.57 -2.73 -14.75
N VAL A 184 -16.47 -2.21 -15.60
CA VAL A 184 -16.68 -2.75 -16.96
C VAL A 184 -15.46 -2.52 -17.84
N ASP A 185 -14.90 -1.32 -17.80
CA ASP A 185 -13.69 -1.00 -18.56
C ASP A 185 -12.48 -1.79 -18.07
N TRP A 186 -12.42 -2.08 -16.76
CA TRP A 186 -11.37 -2.92 -16.18
C TRP A 186 -11.43 -4.35 -16.70
N GLU A 187 -12.60 -5.00 -16.65
CA GLU A 187 -12.78 -6.36 -17.17
C GLU A 187 -12.43 -6.45 -18.66
N LEU A 188 -12.90 -5.46 -19.45
CA LEU A 188 -12.58 -5.39 -20.87
C LEU A 188 -11.09 -5.19 -21.12
N ALA A 189 -10.41 -4.37 -20.31
CA ALA A 189 -8.97 -4.17 -20.41
C ALA A 189 -8.18 -5.45 -20.12
N LEU A 190 -8.56 -6.20 -19.08
CA LEU A 190 -7.96 -7.50 -18.75
C LEU A 190 -8.16 -8.52 -19.90
N GLN A 191 -9.37 -8.63 -20.43
CA GLN A 191 -9.69 -9.52 -21.52
C GLN A 191 -8.84 -9.19 -22.77
N ARG A 192 -8.73 -7.91 -23.13
CA ARG A 192 -7.92 -7.45 -24.28
C ARG A 192 -6.43 -7.69 -24.04
N ALA A 193 -5.92 -7.42 -22.85
CA ALA A 193 -4.53 -7.65 -22.50
C ALA A 193 -4.16 -9.15 -22.56
N SER A 194 -5.05 -10.01 -22.08
CA SER A 194 -4.89 -11.46 -22.21
C SER A 194 -4.90 -11.91 -23.67
N SER A 195 -5.89 -11.48 -24.46
CA SER A 195 -6.05 -11.90 -25.86
C SER A 195 -4.92 -11.41 -26.78
N LEU A 196 -4.45 -10.17 -26.59
CA LEU A 196 -3.45 -9.55 -27.49
C LEU A 196 -2.00 -9.84 -27.08
N PHE A 197 -1.75 -9.93 -25.78
CA PHE A 197 -0.40 -10.00 -25.24
C PHE A 197 -0.13 -11.25 -24.39
N GLY A 198 -1.15 -12.08 -24.11
CA GLY A 198 -1.04 -13.25 -23.23
C GLY A 198 -0.78 -12.89 -21.78
N LEU A 199 -1.17 -11.68 -21.34
CA LEU A 199 -0.98 -11.23 -19.97
C LEU A 199 -2.01 -11.85 -19.02
N THR A 200 -1.54 -12.36 -17.88
CA THR A 200 -2.40 -12.84 -16.80
C THR A 200 -2.15 -11.98 -15.56
N LEU A 201 -3.13 -11.16 -15.21
CA LEU A 201 -3.05 -10.20 -14.10
C LEU A 201 -4.15 -10.45 -13.07
N GLY A 202 -3.97 -9.87 -11.88
CA GLY A 202 -4.98 -9.92 -10.83
C GLY A 202 -6.29 -9.28 -11.28
N GLN A 203 -7.42 -9.94 -10.99
CA GLN A 203 -8.74 -9.46 -11.42
C GLN A 203 -9.27 -8.29 -10.57
N THR A 204 -8.76 -8.13 -9.35
CA THR A 204 -9.20 -7.07 -8.44
C THR A 204 -8.85 -5.69 -9.00
N LEU A 205 -9.86 -4.82 -9.07
CA LEU A 205 -9.69 -3.42 -9.46
C LEU A 205 -9.08 -2.62 -8.31
N ASN A 206 -7.78 -2.39 -8.36
CA ASN A 206 -7.04 -1.54 -7.43
C ASN A 206 -5.88 -0.82 -8.13
N ALA A 207 -5.30 0.16 -7.47
CA ALA A 207 -4.24 1.00 -8.03
C ALA A 207 -2.99 0.20 -8.45
N ALA A 208 -2.61 -0.82 -7.69
CA ALA A 208 -1.46 -1.66 -7.98
C ALA A 208 -1.69 -2.47 -9.27
N ASN A 209 -2.83 -3.15 -9.39
CA ASN A 209 -3.16 -3.95 -10.56
C ASN A 209 -3.36 -3.10 -11.82
N VAL A 210 -4.01 -1.93 -11.71
CA VAL A 210 -4.15 -1.00 -12.84
C VAL A 210 -2.78 -0.48 -13.29
N GLY A 211 -1.93 -0.07 -12.34
CA GLY A 211 -0.57 0.35 -12.66
C GLY A 211 0.24 -0.75 -13.34
N LYS A 212 0.20 -1.98 -12.81
CA LYS A 212 0.90 -3.13 -13.38
C LYS A 212 0.42 -3.44 -14.80
N LEU A 213 -0.90 -3.47 -15.04
CA LEU A 213 -1.45 -3.65 -16.39
C LEU A 213 -0.90 -2.61 -17.38
N VAL A 214 -0.93 -1.33 -16.97
CA VAL A 214 -0.44 -0.24 -17.84
C VAL A 214 1.04 -0.40 -18.17
N ASP A 215 1.86 -0.75 -17.19
CA ASP A 215 3.31 -0.88 -17.38
C ASP A 215 3.64 -2.12 -18.21
N GLU A 216 3.01 -3.28 -17.98
CA GLU A 216 3.20 -4.49 -18.78
C GLU A 216 2.72 -4.33 -20.23
N VAL A 217 1.57 -3.68 -20.45
CA VAL A 217 1.08 -3.40 -21.80
C VAL A 217 2.05 -2.47 -22.55
N LYS A 218 2.53 -1.40 -21.91
CA LYS A 218 3.54 -0.50 -22.51
C LYS A 218 4.81 -1.26 -22.91
N GLN A 219 5.30 -2.13 -22.02
CA GLN A 219 6.47 -2.95 -22.31
C GLN A 219 6.23 -3.88 -23.52
N LYS A 220 5.11 -4.61 -23.53
CA LYS A 220 4.75 -5.50 -24.65
C LYS A 220 4.57 -4.78 -25.98
N VAL A 221 3.99 -3.58 -25.94
CA VAL A 221 3.86 -2.73 -27.14
C VAL A 221 5.25 -2.29 -27.62
N ALA A 222 6.14 -1.86 -26.72
CA ALA A 222 7.51 -1.48 -27.10
C ALA A 222 8.28 -2.65 -27.73
N GLU A 223 8.21 -3.84 -27.13
CA GLU A 223 8.86 -5.06 -27.65
C GLU A 223 8.38 -5.45 -29.06
N LYS A 224 7.08 -5.29 -29.36
CA LYS A 224 6.48 -5.76 -30.63
C LYS A 224 6.39 -4.68 -31.70
N ARG A 225 6.58 -3.41 -31.36
CA ARG A 225 6.37 -2.27 -32.26
C ARG A 225 7.08 -2.39 -33.59
N ASP A 226 8.37 -2.72 -33.57
CA ASP A 226 9.19 -2.77 -34.78
C ASP A 226 8.80 -3.96 -35.68
N ALA A 227 8.45 -5.10 -35.09
CA ALA A 227 7.99 -6.27 -35.80
C ALA A 227 6.65 -6.01 -36.50
N VAL A 228 5.70 -5.41 -35.81
CA VAL A 228 4.37 -5.04 -36.34
C VAL A 228 4.51 -3.99 -37.43
N THR A 229 5.37 -2.97 -37.26
CA THR A 229 5.61 -1.95 -38.29
C THR A 229 6.16 -2.58 -39.56
N ARG A 230 7.15 -3.48 -39.46
CA ARG A 230 7.69 -4.21 -40.62
C ARG A 230 6.64 -5.07 -41.30
N LEU A 231 5.81 -5.77 -40.50
CA LEU A 231 4.72 -6.58 -41.04
C LEU A 231 3.71 -5.74 -41.84
N VAL A 232 3.28 -4.59 -41.26
CA VAL A 232 2.33 -3.68 -41.92
C VAL A 232 2.89 -3.16 -43.24
N VAL A 233 4.16 -2.75 -43.30
CA VAL A 233 4.82 -2.32 -44.53
C VAL A 233 4.83 -3.46 -45.55
N HIS A 234 5.24 -4.65 -45.15
CA HIS A 234 5.31 -5.81 -46.00
C HIS A 234 3.92 -6.23 -46.58
N VAL A 235 2.89 -6.20 -45.76
CA VAL A 235 1.51 -6.50 -46.20
C VAL A 235 1.01 -5.44 -47.18
N ARG A 236 1.26 -4.15 -46.92
CA ARG A 236 0.89 -3.06 -47.86
C ARG A 236 1.58 -3.18 -49.19
N ASP A 237 2.87 -3.48 -49.21
CA ASP A 237 3.63 -3.66 -50.44
C ASP A 237 3.12 -4.85 -51.26
N ARG A 238 2.79 -5.97 -50.60
CA ARG A 238 2.17 -7.11 -51.28
C ARG A 238 0.79 -6.79 -51.83
N ALA A 239 -0.06 -6.18 -51.04
CA ALA A 239 -1.41 -5.75 -51.45
C ALA A 239 -1.33 -4.81 -52.68
N GLY A 240 -0.39 -3.86 -52.70
CA GLY A 240 -0.15 -2.98 -53.82
C GLY A 240 0.26 -3.74 -55.11
N ARG A 241 1.13 -4.74 -54.99
CA ARG A 241 1.53 -5.59 -56.14
C ARG A 241 0.37 -6.41 -56.68
N TYR A 242 -0.48 -6.98 -55.86
CA TYR A 242 -1.66 -7.71 -56.30
C TYR A 242 -2.69 -6.80 -56.95
N ALA A 243 -2.91 -5.59 -56.44
CA ALA A 243 -3.81 -4.61 -57.05
C ALA A 243 -3.31 -4.13 -58.43
N ALA A 244 -2.01 -3.87 -58.56
CA ALA A 244 -1.39 -3.50 -59.85
C ALA A 244 -1.43 -4.66 -60.90
N GLY A 245 -1.18 -5.89 -60.46
CA GLY A 245 -1.30 -7.08 -61.33
C GLY A 245 -2.73 -7.33 -61.81
N ALA A 246 -3.72 -7.14 -60.95
CA ALA A 246 -5.14 -7.27 -61.34
C ALA A 246 -5.62 -6.15 -62.29
N ALA A 247 -5.04 -4.97 -62.23
CA ALA A 247 -5.34 -3.86 -63.16
C ALA A 247 -4.72 -4.13 -64.55
N GLY A 248 -3.51 -4.67 -64.60
CA GLY A 248 -2.83 -5.04 -65.87
C GLY A 248 -3.50 -6.22 -66.60
N ALA A 249 -4.07 -7.17 -65.89
CA ALA A 249 -4.78 -8.31 -66.46
C ALA A 249 -6.17 -7.96 -67.06
N ARG A 250 -6.71 -6.79 -66.81
CA ARG A 250 -7.97 -6.29 -67.36
C ARG A 250 -7.78 -5.46 -68.66
N GLN A 251 -6.54 -5.21 -69.10
CA GLN A 251 -6.21 -4.44 -70.29
C GLN A 251 -5.68 -5.29 -71.42
N GLN A 252 -5.63 -6.60 -71.26
CA GLN A 252 -5.43 -7.60 -72.31
C GLN A 252 -6.75 -8.36 -72.62
#